data_e114ecc8f3accb55f56e6551027c39c1
#
_entry.id   e114ecc8f3accb55f56e6551027c39c1
#
_cell.length_a   1.000
_cell.length_b   1.000
_cell.length_c   1.000
_cell.angle_alpha   90.00
_cell.angle_beta   90.00
_cell.angle_gamma   90.00
#
_symmetry.space_group_name_H-M   'P 1'
#
loop_
_entity.id
_entity.type
_entity.pdbx_description
1 polymer ?
#
loop_
_entity_poly.entity_id
_entity_poly.type
_entity_poly.pdbx_seq_one_letter_code
_entity_poly.pdbx_strand_id
1 'polypeptide(L)'
;MVSLSLNSLKTIMRAMVDTPGFDRVLSKVDIVTASPGTVVCEFKVEEEHTNRGGTLHGGLTATLVDVISTTAIMYTERGAPGVSVDMNITYMNAAKVGEDVLITAKVLKQGRTLAFATVDLTSKASGKLIAQGRHTKHLGSEISRSV
;
A
#
# COMPACT_ATOMS: atom_id res chain seq x y z
N MET A 1 4.48 -6.75 -23.76
CA MET A 1 4.41 -6.66 -22.31
C MET A 1 2.96 -6.82 -21.86
N VAL A 2 2.69 -7.73 -20.95
CA VAL A 2 1.33 -7.97 -20.46
C VAL A 2 1.01 -6.89 -19.41
N SER A 3 0.10 -5.97 -19.75
CA SER A 3 -0.44 -5.02 -18.79
C SER A 3 -1.23 -5.78 -17.73
N LEU A 4 -0.89 -5.64 -16.45
CA LEU A 4 -1.70 -6.17 -15.35
C LEU A 4 -3.07 -5.49 -15.35
N SER A 5 -4.13 -6.28 -15.37
CA SER A 5 -5.48 -5.75 -15.21
C SER A 5 -5.76 -5.47 -13.72
N LEU A 6 -6.78 -4.67 -13.42
CA LEU A 6 -7.26 -4.47 -12.05
C LEU A 6 -7.61 -5.82 -11.39
N ASN A 7 -8.24 -6.73 -12.13
CA ASN A 7 -8.60 -8.04 -11.60
C ASN A 7 -7.36 -8.88 -11.28
N SER A 8 -6.34 -8.83 -12.13
CA SER A 8 -5.06 -9.51 -11.85
C SER A 8 -4.41 -8.97 -10.58
N LEU A 9 -4.43 -7.66 -10.40
CA LEU A 9 -3.87 -7.02 -9.22
C LEU A 9 -4.64 -7.41 -7.94
N LYS A 10 -5.95 -7.45 -8.01
CA LYS A 10 -6.81 -7.94 -6.91
C LYS A 10 -6.50 -9.40 -6.56
N THR A 11 -6.29 -10.23 -7.56
CA THR A 11 -5.93 -11.65 -7.36
C THR A 11 -4.58 -11.78 -6.67
N ILE A 12 -3.58 -10.99 -7.09
CA ILE A 12 -2.24 -10.97 -6.46
C ILE A 12 -2.35 -10.54 -4.99
N MET A 13 -3.09 -9.48 -4.71
CA MET A 13 -3.28 -8.99 -3.35
C MET A 13 -4.02 -10.02 -2.48
N ARG A 14 -5.04 -10.67 -3.02
CA ARG A 14 -5.77 -11.73 -2.31
C ARG A 14 -4.85 -12.91 -1.96
N ALA A 15 -4.05 -13.37 -2.90
CA ALA A 15 -3.09 -14.44 -2.67
C ALA A 15 -2.08 -14.08 -1.57
N MET A 16 -1.63 -12.83 -1.54
CA MET A 16 -0.70 -12.34 -0.52
C MET A 16 -1.32 -12.37 0.88
N VAL A 17 -2.55 -11.88 1.04
CA VAL A 17 -3.22 -11.84 2.35
C VAL A 17 -3.73 -13.21 2.79
N ASP A 18 -3.97 -14.12 1.87
CA ASP A 18 -4.41 -15.50 2.19
C ASP A 18 -3.24 -16.42 2.56
N THR A 19 -2.00 -16.01 2.25
CA THR A 19 -0.80 -16.76 2.66
C THR A 19 -0.56 -16.56 4.16
N PRO A 20 -0.18 -17.63 4.91
CA PRO A 20 0.17 -17.47 6.31
C PRO A 20 1.29 -16.47 6.51
N GLY A 21 1.06 -15.48 7.38
CA GLY A 21 2.03 -14.43 7.67
C GLY A 21 1.37 -13.13 8.07
N PHE A 22 2.19 -12.12 8.22
CA PHE A 22 1.79 -10.81 8.74
C PHE A 22 0.79 -10.08 7.84
N ASP A 23 0.88 -10.26 6.52
CA ASP A 23 0.03 -9.54 5.56
C ASP A 23 -1.47 -9.87 5.70
N ARG A 24 -1.82 -10.89 6.47
CA ARG A 24 -3.22 -11.21 6.82
C ARG A 24 -3.94 -10.05 7.50
N VAL A 25 -3.22 -9.14 8.14
CA VAL A 25 -3.83 -7.93 8.73
C VAL A 25 -4.55 -7.06 7.71
N LEU A 26 -4.24 -7.24 6.42
CA LEU A 26 -4.82 -6.50 5.30
C LEU A 26 -6.00 -7.23 4.63
N SER A 27 -6.52 -8.31 5.22
CA SER A 27 -7.55 -9.15 4.60
C SER A 27 -8.82 -8.41 4.23
N LYS A 28 -9.14 -7.31 4.91
CA LYS A 28 -10.33 -6.48 4.67
C LYS A 28 -10.05 -5.22 3.84
N VAL A 29 -8.85 -5.11 3.28
CA VAL A 29 -8.48 -4.01 2.41
C VAL A 29 -8.77 -4.38 0.97
N ASP A 30 -9.54 -3.54 0.28
CA ASP A 30 -9.93 -3.76 -1.12
C ASP A 30 -9.26 -2.74 -2.04
N ILE A 31 -8.83 -3.19 -3.23
CA ILE A 31 -8.38 -2.29 -4.29
C ILE A 31 -9.62 -1.74 -5.00
N VAL A 32 -9.76 -0.43 -5.00
CA VAL A 32 -10.89 0.27 -5.62
C VAL A 32 -10.58 0.61 -7.07
N THR A 33 -9.43 1.25 -7.29
CA THR A 33 -8.96 1.61 -8.63
C THR A 33 -7.46 1.40 -8.75
N ALA A 34 -7.01 1.17 -9.98
CA ALA A 34 -5.59 1.10 -10.29
C ALA A 34 -5.33 1.57 -11.71
N SER A 35 -4.24 2.31 -11.88
CA SER A 35 -3.65 2.66 -13.17
C SER A 35 -2.14 2.54 -13.02
N PRO A 36 -1.36 2.46 -14.10
CA PRO A 36 0.09 2.29 -13.97
C PRO A 36 0.70 3.30 -12.99
N GLY A 37 1.36 2.78 -11.94
CA GLY A 37 2.01 3.58 -10.90
C GLY A 37 1.06 4.22 -9.87
N THR A 38 -0.25 3.96 -9.92
CA THR A 38 -1.21 4.50 -8.96
C THR A 38 -2.21 3.43 -8.53
N VAL A 39 -2.36 3.22 -7.23
CA VAL A 39 -3.33 2.28 -6.66
C VAL A 39 -4.09 2.96 -5.55
N VAL A 40 -5.41 2.82 -5.57
CA VAL A 40 -6.30 3.29 -4.51
C VAL A 40 -6.97 2.10 -3.86
N CYS A 41 -6.78 1.98 -2.55
CA CYS A 41 -7.44 0.99 -1.71
C CYS A 41 -8.39 1.64 -0.73
N GLU A 42 -9.28 0.83 -0.17
CA GLU A 42 -10.25 1.25 0.82
C GLU A 42 -10.43 0.16 1.88
N PHE A 43 -10.62 0.56 3.11
CA PHE A 43 -11.10 -0.34 4.16
C PHE A 43 -11.88 0.44 5.22
N LYS A 44 -12.76 -0.27 5.91
CA LYS A 44 -13.44 0.24 7.10
C LYS A 44 -12.61 -0.09 8.33
N VAL A 45 -12.34 0.89 9.18
CA VAL A 45 -11.65 0.67 10.45
C VAL A 45 -12.57 -0.15 11.37
N GLU A 46 -12.13 -1.34 11.74
CA GLU A 46 -12.80 -2.22 12.68
C GLU A 46 -11.94 -2.40 13.93
N GLU A 47 -12.50 -3.01 14.97
CA GLU A 47 -11.82 -3.20 16.24
C GLU A 47 -10.42 -3.82 16.08
N GLU A 48 -10.28 -4.82 15.22
CA GLU A 48 -9.00 -5.50 14.94
C GLU A 48 -7.92 -4.59 14.33
N HIS A 49 -8.31 -3.44 13.80
CA HIS A 49 -7.40 -2.46 13.19
C HIS A 49 -6.93 -1.38 14.17
N THR A 50 -7.39 -1.42 15.41
CA THR A 50 -7.22 -0.30 16.33
C THR A 50 -6.16 -0.54 17.39
N ASN A 51 -5.66 0.57 17.93
CA ASN A 51 -4.83 0.61 19.12
C ASN A 51 -5.73 0.60 20.38
N ARG A 52 -5.11 0.72 21.55
CA ARG A 52 -5.81 0.74 22.85
C ARG A 52 -6.79 1.93 22.99
N GLY A 53 -6.58 3.00 22.24
CA GLY A 53 -7.44 4.18 22.24
C GLY A 53 -8.62 4.09 21.26
N GLY A 54 -8.79 2.98 20.55
CA GLY A 54 -9.90 2.80 19.61
C GLY A 54 -9.73 3.52 18.29
N THR A 55 -8.51 3.87 17.91
CA THR A 55 -8.20 4.51 16.64
C THR A 55 -7.26 3.63 15.81
N LEU A 56 -7.20 3.86 14.51
CA LEU A 56 -6.35 3.12 13.59
C LEU A 56 -4.93 3.01 14.14
N HIS A 57 -4.46 1.76 14.29
CA HIS A 57 -3.14 1.48 14.85
C HIS A 57 -2.04 2.02 13.92
N GLY A 58 -1.08 2.74 14.50
CA GLY A 58 0.05 3.29 13.74
C GLY A 58 0.85 2.23 12.98
N GLY A 59 1.01 1.05 13.56
CA GLY A 59 1.67 -0.09 12.90
C GLY A 59 0.90 -0.58 11.69
N LEU A 60 -0.43 -0.58 11.72
CA LEU A 60 -1.23 -0.92 10.55
C LEU A 60 -1.13 0.16 9.47
N THR A 61 -1.14 1.43 9.84
CA THR A 61 -0.87 2.54 8.91
C THR A 61 0.47 2.34 8.20
N ALA A 62 1.53 2.00 8.93
CA ALA A 62 2.85 1.73 8.37
C ALA A 62 2.81 0.52 7.40
N THR A 63 2.07 -0.53 7.76
CA THR A 63 1.88 -1.70 6.91
C THR A 63 1.16 -1.34 5.61
N LEU A 64 0.13 -0.49 5.68
CA LEU A 64 -0.58 0.00 4.50
C LEU A 64 0.35 0.81 3.58
N VAL A 65 1.18 1.68 4.16
CA VAL A 65 2.17 2.43 3.38
C VAL A 65 3.13 1.47 2.66
N ASP A 66 3.65 0.48 3.37
CA ASP A 66 4.58 -0.51 2.82
C ASP A 66 3.95 -1.31 1.67
N VAL A 67 2.83 -1.97 1.96
CA VAL A 67 2.23 -2.94 1.02
C VAL A 67 1.57 -2.25 -0.17
N ILE A 68 0.84 -1.16 0.04
CA ILE A 68 0.11 -0.52 -1.05
C ILE A 68 1.06 0.25 -1.98
N SER A 69 2.12 0.88 -1.45
CA SER A 69 3.16 1.47 -2.30
C SER A 69 3.90 0.40 -3.12
N THR A 70 4.19 -0.75 -2.51
CA THR A 70 4.79 -1.88 -3.21
C THR A 70 3.88 -2.37 -4.35
N THR A 71 2.57 -2.44 -4.08
CA THR A 71 1.58 -2.81 -5.09
C THR A 71 1.56 -1.81 -6.25
N ALA A 72 1.64 -0.52 -5.98
CA ALA A 72 1.72 0.52 -7.01
C ALA A 72 2.99 0.41 -7.85
N ILE A 73 4.13 0.12 -7.21
CA ILE A 73 5.41 -0.10 -7.90
C ILE A 73 5.35 -1.34 -8.79
N MET A 74 4.73 -2.41 -8.32
CA MET A 74 4.53 -3.63 -9.12
C MET A 74 3.63 -3.39 -10.33
N TYR A 75 2.72 -2.43 -10.24
CA TYR A 75 1.81 -2.05 -11.32
C TYR A 75 2.43 -0.99 -12.23
N THR A 76 3.68 -1.20 -12.61
CA THR A 76 4.43 -0.37 -13.55
C THR A 76 5.11 -1.27 -14.58
N GLU A 77 5.64 -0.66 -15.64
CA GLU A 77 6.30 -1.38 -16.73
C GLU A 77 7.48 -2.24 -16.26
N ARG A 78 8.23 -1.76 -15.26
CA ARG A 78 9.37 -2.48 -14.67
C ARG A 78 9.05 -3.01 -13.27
N GLY A 79 7.79 -3.28 -13.03
CA GLY A 79 7.30 -3.63 -11.71
C GLY A 79 7.96 -4.85 -11.08
N ALA A 80 8.52 -4.66 -9.89
CA ALA A 80 9.04 -5.72 -9.05
C ALA A 80 8.76 -5.34 -7.60
N PRO A 81 8.57 -6.32 -6.69
CA PRO A 81 8.30 -5.99 -5.28
C PRO A 81 9.48 -5.31 -4.58
N GLY A 82 10.73 -5.63 -4.99
CA GLY A 82 11.92 -5.06 -4.41
C GLY A 82 12.07 -5.26 -2.92
N VAL A 83 13.00 -4.52 -2.33
CA VAL A 83 13.21 -4.47 -0.88
C VAL A 83 13.19 -3.03 -0.40
N SER A 84 12.68 -2.79 0.80
CA SER A 84 12.60 -1.45 1.37
C SER A 84 14.00 -0.92 1.70
N VAL A 85 14.26 0.33 1.29
CA VAL A 85 15.47 1.08 1.65
C VAL A 85 15.15 2.04 2.77
N ASP A 86 14.09 2.81 2.60
CA ASP A 86 13.65 3.82 3.55
C ASP A 86 12.14 3.95 3.50
N MET A 87 11.53 4.09 4.66
CA MET A 87 10.11 4.36 4.79
C MET A 87 9.90 5.33 5.94
N ASN A 88 9.24 6.46 5.67
CA ASN A 88 8.88 7.40 6.71
C ASN A 88 7.40 7.75 6.63
N ILE A 89 6.80 7.99 7.78
CA ILE A 89 5.37 8.22 7.90
C ILE A 89 5.14 9.39 8.85
N THR A 90 4.30 10.32 8.42
CA THR A 90 3.81 11.40 9.25
C THR A 90 2.36 11.10 9.62
N TYR A 91 2.09 11.00 10.91
CA TYR A 91 0.76 10.75 11.46
C TYR A 91 0.13 12.09 11.83
N MET A 92 -1.04 12.38 11.28
CA MET A 92 -1.66 13.70 11.40
C MET A 92 -2.99 13.69 12.13
N ASN A 93 -3.85 12.71 11.85
CA ASN A 93 -5.18 12.62 12.42
C ASN A 93 -5.55 11.19 12.74
N ALA A 94 -6.39 11.01 13.76
CA ALA A 94 -6.91 9.70 14.12
C ALA A 94 -8.04 9.29 13.18
N ALA A 95 -8.12 7.99 12.87
CA ALA A 95 -9.28 7.38 12.25
C ALA A 95 -9.93 6.45 13.28
N LYS A 96 -11.22 6.61 13.51
CA LYS A 96 -11.98 5.86 14.52
C LYS A 96 -12.63 4.62 13.91
N VAL A 97 -12.98 3.67 14.77
CA VAL A 97 -13.81 2.52 14.38
C VAL A 97 -15.06 3.00 13.64
N GLY A 98 -15.35 2.37 12.52
CA GLY A 98 -16.48 2.69 11.64
C GLY A 98 -16.17 3.66 10.51
N GLU A 99 -15.03 4.37 10.56
CA GLU A 99 -14.65 5.25 9.48
C GLU A 99 -14.08 4.46 8.27
N ASP A 100 -14.46 4.90 7.08
CA ASP A 100 -13.90 4.39 5.84
C ASP A 100 -12.65 5.20 5.49
N VAL A 101 -11.55 4.51 5.21
CA VAL A 101 -10.26 5.10 4.91
C VAL A 101 -9.86 4.75 3.48
N LEU A 102 -9.45 5.76 2.71
CA LEU A 102 -8.83 5.59 1.40
C LEU A 102 -7.33 5.61 1.54
N ILE A 103 -6.66 4.71 0.82
CA ILE A 103 -5.20 4.65 0.75
C ILE A 103 -4.81 4.86 -0.71
N THR A 104 -4.18 5.98 -1.02
CA THR A 104 -3.76 6.33 -2.36
C THR A 104 -2.25 6.27 -2.47
N ALA A 105 -1.74 5.29 -3.19
CA ALA A 105 -0.32 5.12 -3.45
C ALA A 105 0.03 5.59 -4.86
N LYS A 106 1.10 6.37 -4.98
CA LYS A 106 1.61 6.88 -6.26
C LYS A 106 3.10 6.68 -6.35
N VAL A 107 3.56 6.13 -7.47
CA VAL A 107 4.98 6.10 -7.81
C VAL A 107 5.37 7.47 -8.32
N LEU A 108 6.34 8.10 -7.64
CA LEU A 108 6.85 9.43 -8.01
C LEU A 108 7.92 9.32 -9.08
N LYS A 109 8.79 8.32 -8.95
CA LYS A 109 9.89 8.05 -9.88
C LYS A 109 10.29 6.58 -9.77
N GLN A 110 10.56 5.98 -10.90
CA GLN A 110 11.07 4.61 -10.97
C GLN A 110 12.25 4.56 -11.94
N GLY A 111 13.41 4.24 -11.39
CA GLY A 111 14.63 3.99 -12.16
C GLY A 111 14.88 2.49 -12.36
N ARG A 112 16.10 2.14 -12.77
CA ARG A 112 16.51 0.73 -12.93
C ARG A 112 16.60 0.00 -11.59
N THR A 113 17.11 0.70 -10.58
CA THR A 113 17.41 0.12 -9.26
C THR A 113 16.55 0.64 -8.13
N LEU A 114 16.07 1.87 -8.22
CA LEU A 114 15.29 2.52 -7.15
C LEU A 114 13.92 2.94 -7.65
N ALA A 115 12.94 2.80 -6.78
CA ALA A 115 11.61 3.35 -6.94
C ALA A 115 11.25 4.19 -5.72
N PHE A 116 10.58 5.31 -5.97
CA PHE A 116 10.15 6.26 -4.95
C PHE A 116 8.63 6.40 -5.04
N ALA A 117 7.95 6.16 -3.93
CA ALA A 117 6.50 6.24 -3.87
C ALA A 117 6.03 7.07 -2.67
N THR A 118 4.83 7.60 -2.78
CA THR A 118 4.12 8.28 -1.69
C THR A 118 2.78 7.60 -1.48
N VAL A 119 2.29 7.63 -0.24
CA VAL A 119 0.99 7.07 0.13
C VAL A 119 0.26 8.05 1.03
N ASP A 120 -0.96 8.40 0.64
CA ASP A 120 -1.85 9.21 1.46
C ASP A 120 -2.97 8.32 2.01
N LEU A 121 -3.18 8.39 3.33
CA LEU A 121 -4.36 7.85 3.97
C LEU A 121 -5.31 9.00 4.27
N THR A 122 -6.53 8.92 3.77
CA THR A 122 -7.53 9.97 3.91
C THR A 122 -8.85 9.41 4.42
N SER A 123 -9.61 10.22 5.14
CA SER A 123 -11.00 9.90 5.47
C SER A 123 -11.83 9.97 4.19
N LYS A 124 -12.56 8.91 3.88
CA LYS A 124 -13.43 8.90 2.71
C LYS A 124 -14.55 9.93 2.84
N ALA A 125 -15.10 10.10 4.03
CA ALA A 125 -16.23 11.01 4.26
C ALA A 125 -15.82 12.48 4.17
N SER A 126 -14.68 12.87 4.75
CA SER A 126 -14.28 14.28 4.87
C SER A 126 -13.13 14.68 3.94
N GLY A 127 -12.39 13.72 3.39
CA GLY A 127 -11.17 13.98 2.65
C GLY A 127 -9.98 14.37 3.53
N LYS A 128 -10.16 14.40 4.87
CA LYS A 128 -9.11 14.80 5.79
C LYS A 128 -7.94 13.83 5.77
N LEU A 129 -6.73 14.36 5.71
CA LEU A 129 -5.51 13.55 5.68
C LEU A 129 -5.26 12.94 7.07
N ILE A 130 -5.20 11.62 7.11
CA ILE A 130 -4.94 10.83 8.33
C ILE A 130 -3.45 10.64 8.53
N ALA A 131 -2.77 10.21 7.47
CA ALA A 131 -1.33 10.01 7.47
C ALA A 131 -0.77 10.11 6.05
N GLN A 132 0.51 10.41 5.95
CA GLN A 132 1.22 10.43 4.69
C GLN A 132 2.55 9.72 4.85
N GLY A 133 2.85 8.81 3.94
CA GLY A 133 4.08 8.04 3.95
C GLY A 133 4.88 8.22 2.67
N ARG A 134 6.16 7.95 2.79
CA ARG A 134 7.09 7.85 1.66
C ARG A 134 7.83 6.54 1.77
N HIS A 135 8.05 5.90 0.64
CA HIS A 135 8.70 4.60 0.59
C HIS A 135 9.68 4.57 -0.58
N THR A 136 10.93 4.27 -0.29
CA THR A 136 11.97 4.05 -1.27
C THR A 136 12.30 2.57 -1.30
N LYS A 137 12.29 1.96 -2.48
CA LYS A 137 12.56 0.55 -2.66
C LYS A 137 13.71 0.33 -3.64
N HIS A 138 14.53 -0.68 -3.35
CA HIS A 138 15.54 -1.20 -4.26
C HIS A 138 14.93 -2.36 -5.05
N LEU A 139 14.90 -2.24 -6.36
CA LEU A 139 14.23 -3.19 -7.25
C LEU A 139 15.09 -4.41 -7.62
N GLY A 140 16.34 -4.44 -7.18
CA GLY A 140 17.30 -5.47 -7.55
C GLY A 140 17.96 -5.22 -8.90
N SER A 141 19.01 -6.00 -9.21
CA SER A 141 19.65 -5.99 -10.51
C SER A 141 18.88 -6.88 -11.49
N GLU A 142 19.08 -6.68 -12.80
CA GLU A 142 18.46 -7.52 -13.83
C GLU A 142 18.82 -9.01 -13.66
N ILE A 143 19.98 -9.30 -13.11
CA ILE A 143 20.45 -10.67 -12.84
C ILE A 143 19.62 -11.36 -11.75
N SER A 144 19.12 -10.64 -10.77
CA SER A 144 18.31 -11.22 -9.69
C SER A 144 16.84 -11.43 -10.07
N ARG A 145 16.42 -10.99 -11.24
CA ARG A 145 15.05 -11.12 -11.74
C ARG A 145 14.81 -12.37 -12.58
N SER A 146 15.88 -13.09 -12.92
CA SER A 146 15.83 -14.30 -13.75
C SER A 146 15.85 -15.61 -12.95
N VAL A 147 15.66 -15.56 -11.64
CA VAL A 147 15.59 -16.74 -10.75
C VAL A 147 14.18 -16.90 -10.21
#